data_3a7f18879c1bda2486a6d848d2312f39
#
_entry.id   3a7f18879c1bda2486a6d848d2312f39
#
_cell.length_a   1.000
_cell.length_b   1.000
_cell.length_c   1.000
_cell.angle_alpha   90.00
_cell.angle_beta   90.00
_cell.angle_gamma   90.00
#
_symmetry.space_group_name_H-M   'P 1'
#
loop_
_entity.id
_entity.type
_entity.pdbx_description
1 polymer ?
#
loop_
_entity_poly.entity_id
_entity_poly.type
_entity_poly.pdbx_seq_one_letter_code
_entity_poly.pdbx_strand_id
1 'polypeptide(L)'
;GITQPTIRTLFITKQFQDVLLSLNGDTGTFYDYIKTNAATIITGSSWNKVLHDGVYVGSISAISAGSADYSAAANALAKSKSSQGLELVLYTKTGLGDGQQANNPWLQEFPDPITRVSWDNYVTISNADAKKYELSNEIVANGGLNGSYATITTVDGAKLENVPVIVQPGQAVGTIGLALGYGRKAALKEEMMVGLNAYSLYKGFNNVQSVTLTKAGGEHEFACVQGQKTLMGRGDIIKETSLEIFNTKDAKIWNPQPMVSLDHKEVEATTVDLWSSFDRSVGHHFNLSVDLNACTGCGACVIACHAENNVPVVGKSEVRRSRDMHWLRIDRYYSSESTFEGDNERKANISGLSSSLSTFNEMEKAGDNPQVSFQPVMCQHCNHAPCETVCPVAATSHSRQGQNHMAYNRCVGTRYCANNCPYKVRRFNWFLYNKNSEFDYNMNDDLGRMVLNPDVNVRSRGVMEKCSMCIQMTQLTILKAKREGR
;
A
#
# COMPACT_ATOMS: atom_id res chain seq x y z
N GLY A 1 3.62 15.89 19.33
CA GLY A 1 4.74 14.96 19.12
C GLY A 1 6.04 15.70 18.86
N ILE A 2 7.15 15.07 19.18
CA ILE A 2 8.50 15.57 18.94
C ILE A 2 9.26 14.53 18.14
N THR A 3 9.77 14.93 16.98
CA THR A 3 10.57 14.06 16.13
C THR A 3 12.02 14.08 16.61
N GLN A 4 12.60 12.89 16.83
CA GLN A 4 13.99 12.75 17.21
C GLN A 4 14.90 12.94 16.00
N PRO A 5 16.10 13.57 16.17
CA PRO A 5 17.13 13.53 15.16
C PRO A 5 17.68 12.10 15.06
N THR A 6 17.80 11.57 13.84
CA THR A 6 18.23 10.19 13.64
C THR A 6 19.72 10.05 13.45
N ILE A 7 20.34 10.90 12.62
CA ILE A 7 21.78 10.87 12.32
C ILE A 7 22.36 12.29 12.21
N ARG A 8 23.68 12.39 12.27
CA ARG A 8 24.39 13.61 11.94
C ARG A 8 24.24 13.95 10.45
N THR A 9 24.23 15.23 10.09
CA THR A 9 24.29 15.67 8.70
C THR A 9 25.48 15.02 7.97
N LEU A 10 25.23 14.37 6.85
CA LEU A 10 26.23 13.67 6.05
C LEU A 10 27.00 14.61 5.12
N PHE A 11 26.41 15.74 4.77
CA PHE A 11 26.98 16.74 3.86
C PHE A 11 26.99 18.11 4.52
N ILE A 12 27.72 19.06 3.93
CA ILE A 12 27.71 20.46 4.35
C ILE A 12 26.37 21.09 3.91
N THR A 13 25.31 20.74 4.62
CA THR A 13 23.95 21.22 4.35
C THR A 13 23.37 21.84 5.61
N LYS A 14 22.41 22.74 5.43
CA LYS A 14 21.58 23.29 6.49
C LYS A 14 20.13 22.97 6.23
N GLN A 15 19.36 22.68 7.26
CA GLN A 15 17.90 22.57 7.13
C GLN A 15 17.30 23.95 6.85
N PHE A 16 16.15 23.98 6.22
CA PHE A 16 15.50 25.23 5.79
C PHE A 16 15.26 26.19 6.96
N GLN A 17 14.91 25.68 8.13
CA GLN A 17 14.67 26.47 9.33
C GLN A 17 15.95 27.16 9.84
N ASP A 18 17.10 26.50 9.78
CA ASP A 18 18.38 27.13 10.12
C ASP A 18 18.76 28.24 9.13
N VAL A 19 18.40 28.06 7.86
CA VAL A 19 18.58 29.12 6.84
C VAL A 19 17.69 30.32 7.17
N LEU A 20 16.43 30.12 7.55
CA LEU A 20 15.52 31.20 7.93
C LEU A 20 16.03 31.95 9.19
N LEU A 21 16.50 31.23 10.22
CA LEU A 21 17.09 31.85 11.42
C LEU A 21 18.30 32.68 11.03
N SER A 22 19.19 32.16 10.20
CA SER A 22 20.37 32.90 9.71
C SER A 22 19.99 34.15 8.92
N LEU A 23 18.95 34.11 8.09
CA LEU A 23 18.45 35.26 7.34
C LEU A 23 17.79 36.30 8.27
N ASN A 24 17.22 35.87 9.38
CA ASN A 24 16.67 36.77 10.40
C ASN A 24 17.76 37.38 11.33
N GLY A 25 19.01 36.97 11.16
CA GLY A 25 20.13 37.46 11.98
C GLY A 25 20.37 36.65 13.27
N ASP A 26 19.65 35.54 13.46
CA ASP A 26 19.84 34.67 14.60
C ASP A 26 21.08 33.78 14.42
N THR A 27 21.84 33.62 15.52
CA THR A 27 23.07 32.79 15.53
C THR A 27 22.83 31.38 16.07
N GLY A 28 21.65 31.10 16.61
CA GLY A 28 21.25 29.80 17.15
C GLY A 28 20.83 28.80 16.06
N THR A 29 20.71 27.54 16.45
CA THR A 29 20.16 26.48 15.60
C THR A 29 18.64 26.37 15.78
N PHE A 30 17.97 25.78 14.81
CA PHE A 30 16.54 25.46 14.94
C PHE A 30 16.27 24.50 16.11
N TYR A 31 17.21 23.64 16.44
CA TYR A 31 17.13 22.80 17.63
C TYR A 31 17.06 23.64 18.91
N ASP A 32 17.93 24.64 19.04
CA ASP A 32 17.93 25.54 20.21
C ASP A 32 16.63 26.33 20.28
N TYR A 33 16.14 26.81 19.14
CA TYR A 33 14.86 27.49 19.03
C TYR A 33 13.70 26.63 19.52
N ILE A 34 13.59 25.37 19.04
CA ILE A 34 12.54 24.44 19.49
C ILE A 34 12.66 24.18 20.99
N LYS A 35 13.87 23.91 21.47
CA LYS A 35 14.10 23.61 22.88
C LYS A 35 13.70 24.78 23.79
N THR A 36 14.02 26.01 23.41
CA THR A 36 13.64 27.23 24.14
C THR A 36 12.11 27.40 24.15
N ASN A 37 11.45 27.24 23.00
CA ASN A 37 10.00 27.34 22.95
C ASN A 37 9.30 26.19 23.69
N ALA A 38 9.81 24.99 23.60
CA ALA A 38 9.27 23.85 24.32
C ALA A 38 9.37 24.00 25.86
N ALA A 39 10.37 24.70 26.36
CA ALA A 39 10.52 24.98 27.79
C ALA A 39 9.34 25.77 28.35
N THR A 40 8.63 26.55 27.57
CA THR A 40 7.42 27.27 27.97
C THR A 40 6.18 26.37 28.11
N ILE A 41 6.20 25.21 27.47
CA ILE A 41 5.08 24.28 27.41
C ILE A 41 5.30 23.08 28.34
N ILE A 42 6.54 22.57 28.38
CA ILE A 42 6.89 21.38 29.15
C ILE A 42 7.05 21.77 30.64
N THR A 43 6.13 21.28 31.45
CA THR A 43 6.15 21.44 32.90
C THR A 43 6.23 20.06 33.57
N GLY A 44 7.05 19.93 34.62
CA GLY A 44 7.16 18.66 35.36
C GLY A 44 7.89 17.52 34.66
N SER A 45 8.54 17.77 33.48
CA SER A 45 9.36 16.80 32.78
C SER A 45 10.61 17.45 32.20
N SER A 46 11.66 16.64 31.97
CA SER A 46 12.87 17.13 31.32
C SER A 46 12.75 17.06 29.79
N TRP A 47 13.45 17.97 29.10
CA TRP A 47 13.54 17.93 27.61
C TRP A 47 14.00 16.56 27.08
N ASN A 48 15.02 15.97 27.69
CA ASN A 48 15.56 14.68 27.27
C ASN A 48 14.54 13.54 27.41
N LYS A 49 13.72 13.57 28.47
CA LYS A 49 12.66 12.58 28.64
C LYS A 49 11.58 12.73 27.58
N VAL A 50 11.14 13.96 27.32
CA VAL A 50 10.11 14.23 26.30
C VAL A 50 10.63 13.90 24.90
N LEU A 51 11.90 14.17 24.62
CA LEU A 51 12.54 13.79 23.36
C LEU A 51 12.63 12.27 23.21
N HIS A 52 12.99 11.54 24.27
CA HIS A 52 13.03 10.08 24.29
C HIS A 52 11.64 9.46 24.07
N ASP A 53 10.64 9.98 24.76
CA ASP A 53 9.26 9.47 24.69
C ASP A 53 8.57 9.86 23.37
N GLY A 54 9.09 10.87 22.65
CA GLY A 54 8.53 11.38 21.39
C GLY A 54 7.22 12.15 21.55
N VAL A 55 6.72 12.27 22.77
CA VAL A 55 5.44 12.93 23.08
C VAL A 55 5.48 13.56 24.46
N TYR A 56 4.80 14.71 24.59
CA TYR A 56 4.50 15.33 25.86
C TYR A 56 2.99 15.43 26.05
N VAL A 57 2.49 14.89 27.15
CA VAL A 57 1.07 14.98 27.54
C VAL A 57 0.97 16.03 28.65
N GLY A 58 0.49 17.21 28.29
CA GLY A 58 0.24 18.30 29.22
C GLY A 58 -1.26 18.51 29.42
N SER A 59 -1.63 19.23 30.49
CA SER A 59 -3.00 19.70 30.64
C SER A 59 -3.24 20.90 29.70
N ILE A 60 -4.21 20.76 28.80
CA ILE A 60 -4.67 21.86 27.95
C ILE A 60 -5.96 22.39 28.55
N SER A 61 -5.99 23.70 28.84
CA SER A 61 -7.25 24.34 29.21
C SER A 61 -8.23 24.25 28.05
N ALA A 62 -9.45 23.85 28.33
CA ALA A 62 -10.50 23.80 27.32
C ALA A 62 -10.68 25.21 26.71
N ILE A 63 -10.48 25.32 25.40
CA ILE A 63 -10.80 26.53 24.67
C ILE A 63 -12.31 26.49 24.42
N SER A 64 -13.04 27.48 24.93
CA SER A 64 -14.45 27.62 24.56
C SER A 64 -14.52 28.00 23.07
N ALA A 65 -15.24 27.21 22.29
CA ALA A 65 -15.49 27.55 20.92
C ALA A 65 -16.32 28.85 20.87
N GLY A 66 -15.80 29.86 20.20
CA GLY A 66 -16.58 31.04 19.87
C GLY A 66 -17.74 30.71 18.91
N SER A 67 -18.78 31.51 18.89
CA SER A 67 -19.82 31.38 17.88
C SER A 67 -19.23 31.64 16.50
N ALA A 68 -19.25 30.62 15.61
CA ALA A 68 -18.81 30.80 14.24
C ALA A 68 -19.94 31.39 13.39
N ASP A 69 -19.66 32.49 12.68
CA ASP A 69 -20.54 32.98 11.61
C ASP A 69 -20.19 32.30 10.30
N TYR A 70 -21.02 31.38 9.87
CA TYR A 70 -20.86 30.65 8.61
C TYR A 70 -21.37 31.40 7.38
N SER A 71 -21.99 32.58 7.56
CA SER A 71 -22.60 33.33 6.47
C SER A 71 -21.59 33.75 5.41
N ALA A 72 -20.39 34.18 5.81
CA ALA A 72 -19.32 34.55 4.89
C ALA A 72 -18.84 33.35 4.06
N ALA A 73 -18.68 32.18 4.69
CA ALA A 73 -18.29 30.95 4.00
C ALA A 73 -19.40 30.46 3.03
N ALA A 74 -20.67 30.48 3.48
CA ALA A 74 -21.81 30.13 2.64
C ALA A 74 -21.92 31.05 1.42
N ASN A 75 -21.74 32.39 1.59
CA ASN A 75 -21.75 33.36 0.50
C ASN A 75 -20.57 33.19 -0.46
N ALA A 76 -19.39 32.76 0.04
CA ALA A 76 -18.25 32.44 -0.82
C ALA A 76 -18.50 31.18 -1.65
N LEU A 77 -19.07 30.14 -1.04
CA LEU A 77 -19.46 28.90 -1.73
C LEU A 77 -20.55 29.15 -2.78
N ALA A 78 -21.56 29.97 -2.47
CA ALA A 78 -22.62 30.30 -3.40
C ALA A 78 -22.12 31.10 -4.64
N LYS A 79 -21.00 31.80 -4.52
CA LYS A 79 -20.32 32.50 -5.61
C LYS A 79 -19.41 31.64 -6.45
N SER A 80 -19.08 30.43 -5.97
CA SER A 80 -18.26 29.48 -6.74
C SER A 80 -19.07 29.06 -7.97
N LYS A 81 -18.50 29.31 -9.15
CA LYS A 81 -19.14 28.88 -10.41
C LYS A 81 -18.87 27.40 -10.61
N SER A 82 -19.91 26.63 -10.96
CA SER A 82 -19.73 25.30 -11.48
C SER A 82 -18.90 25.36 -12.76
N SER A 83 -17.94 24.49 -12.92
CA SER A 83 -17.16 24.38 -14.16
C SER A 83 -18.08 23.91 -15.31
N GLN A 84 -17.88 24.48 -16.49
CA GLN A 84 -18.46 23.90 -17.71
C GLN A 84 -17.38 22.97 -18.32
N GLY A 85 -17.50 21.67 -18.13
CA GLY A 85 -16.55 20.69 -18.65
C GLY A 85 -16.04 19.75 -17.58
N LEU A 86 -14.83 19.22 -17.80
CA LEU A 86 -14.14 18.40 -16.81
C LEU A 86 -13.47 19.27 -15.76
N GLU A 87 -13.57 18.86 -14.51
CA GLU A 87 -12.79 19.42 -13.40
C GLU A 87 -11.55 18.57 -13.14
N LEU A 88 -10.36 19.16 -13.23
CA LEU A 88 -9.11 18.56 -12.80
C LEU A 88 -8.90 18.82 -11.31
N VAL A 89 -8.69 17.76 -10.54
CA VAL A 89 -8.27 17.82 -9.15
C VAL A 89 -6.81 17.40 -9.06
N LEU A 90 -5.95 18.32 -8.63
CA LEU A 90 -4.55 18.02 -8.32
C LEU A 90 -4.45 17.58 -6.85
N TYR A 91 -3.81 16.45 -6.60
CA TYR A 91 -3.70 15.86 -5.27
C TYR A 91 -2.33 15.25 -5.00
N THR A 92 -2.04 14.93 -3.75
CA THR A 92 -0.84 14.21 -3.33
C THR A 92 -1.16 12.75 -3.08
N LYS A 93 -0.34 11.83 -3.63
CA LYS A 93 -0.48 10.39 -3.34
C LYS A 93 -0.04 10.05 -1.91
N THR A 94 -0.67 9.04 -1.34
CA THR A 94 -0.35 8.54 0.00
C THR A 94 1.13 8.14 0.15
N GLY A 95 1.73 7.53 -0.86
CA GLY A 95 3.12 7.08 -0.82
C GLY A 95 4.13 8.22 -1.01
N LEU A 96 4.07 8.89 -2.15
CA LEU A 96 5.09 9.87 -2.56
C LEU A 96 4.82 11.30 -2.07
N GLY A 97 3.59 11.60 -1.67
CA GLY A 97 3.19 12.93 -1.23
C GLY A 97 3.33 13.98 -2.34
N ASP A 98 3.90 15.11 -1.99
CA ASP A 98 4.16 16.24 -2.91
C ASP A 98 5.45 16.09 -3.73
N GLY A 99 6.20 15.01 -3.53
CA GLY A 99 7.44 14.71 -4.22
C GLY A 99 8.72 15.13 -3.50
N GLN A 100 8.64 15.61 -2.27
CA GLN A 100 9.86 15.90 -1.49
C GLN A 100 10.73 14.66 -1.30
N GLN A 101 10.11 13.48 -1.26
CA GLN A 101 10.78 12.19 -1.11
C GLN A 101 10.83 11.37 -2.41
N ALA A 102 10.81 12.02 -3.57
CA ALA A 102 10.87 11.34 -4.87
C ALA A 102 12.18 10.56 -5.10
N ASN A 103 13.22 10.82 -4.32
CA ASN A 103 14.46 10.05 -4.29
C ASN A 103 14.38 8.76 -3.44
N ASN A 104 13.26 8.48 -2.80
CA ASN A 104 13.05 7.26 -2.03
C ASN A 104 12.43 6.17 -2.92
N PRO A 105 13.19 5.14 -3.32
CA PRO A 105 12.70 4.12 -4.24
C PRO A 105 11.59 3.24 -3.63
N TRP A 106 11.56 3.03 -2.33
CA TRP A 106 10.48 2.29 -1.67
C TRP A 106 9.14 3.02 -1.81
N LEU A 107 9.15 4.38 -1.72
CA LEU A 107 7.95 5.17 -1.92
C LEU A 107 7.53 5.27 -3.39
N GLN A 108 8.48 5.22 -4.33
CA GLN A 108 8.18 5.12 -5.75
C GLN A 108 7.52 3.78 -6.11
N GLU A 109 8.01 2.68 -5.54
CA GLU A 109 7.46 1.34 -5.75
C GLU A 109 6.19 1.07 -4.95
N PHE A 110 5.88 1.94 -4.00
CA PHE A 110 4.69 1.81 -3.17
C PHE A 110 3.41 1.91 -4.01
N PRO A 111 2.54 0.87 -3.99
CA PRO A 111 1.34 0.87 -4.80
C PRO A 111 0.28 1.83 -4.24
N ASP A 112 -0.35 2.57 -5.14
CA ASP A 112 -1.50 3.41 -4.80
C ASP A 112 -2.61 2.55 -4.15
N PRO A 113 -3.24 3.01 -3.06
CA PRO A 113 -4.26 2.23 -2.35
C PRO A 113 -5.43 1.77 -3.20
N ILE A 114 -5.85 2.57 -4.17
CA ILE A 114 -7.04 2.32 -4.99
C ILE A 114 -6.69 1.73 -6.35
N THR A 115 -5.82 2.38 -7.11
CA THR A 115 -5.47 1.95 -8.47
C THR A 115 -4.48 0.80 -8.51
N ARG A 116 -3.73 0.60 -7.44
CA ARG A 116 -2.65 -0.39 -7.29
C ARG A 116 -1.43 -0.15 -8.18
N VAL A 117 -1.36 1.01 -8.82
CA VAL A 117 -0.24 1.43 -9.68
C VAL A 117 0.90 1.97 -8.84
N SER A 118 2.11 1.55 -9.16
CA SER A 118 3.38 2.09 -8.65
C SER A 118 4.21 2.76 -9.75
N TRP A 119 5.21 3.53 -9.39
CA TRP A 119 6.17 4.15 -10.31
C TRP A 119 5.60 5.15 -11.33
N ASP A 120 4.37 5.65 -11.16
CA ASP A 120 3.76 6.60 -12.09
C ASP A 120 2.77 7.55 -11.43
N ASN A 121 2.54 8.70 -12.06
CA ASN A 121 1.29 9.42 -11.94
C ASN A 121 0.50 9.33 -13.26
N TYR A 122 -0.79 9.53 -13.16
CA TYR A 122 -1.75 9.30 -14.23
C TYR A 122 -3.03 10.08 -13.94
N VAL A 123 -3.82 10.29 -14.97
CA VAL A 123 -5.20 10.75 -14.83
C VAL A 123 -6.08 9.60 -14.34
N THR A 124 -6.84 9.83 -13.28
CA THR A 124 -7.98 8.97 -12.93
C THR A 124 -9.25 9.56 -13.56
N ILE A 125 -10.11 8.70 -14.12
CA ILE A 125 -11.31 9.10 -14.84
C ILE A 125 -12.44 8.10 -14.60
N SER A 126 -13.70 8.57 -14.59
CA SER A 126 -14.88 7.70 -14.47
C SER A 126 -15.08 6.78 -15.68
N ASN A 127 -15.80 5.65 -15.49
CA ASN A 127 -16.18 4.77 -16.62
C ASN A 127 -16.97 5.53 -17.70
N ALA A 128 -17.87 6.42 -17.29
CA ALA A 128 -18.72 7.19 -18.23
C ALA A 128 -17.88 8.18 -19.06
N ASP A 129 -17.00 8.93 -18.40
CA ASP A 129 -16.15 9.88 -19.10
C ASP A 129 -15.11 9.16 -19.97
N ALA A 130 -14.53 8.05 -19.48
CA ALA A 130 -13.59 7.26 -20.28
C ALA A 130 -14.21 6.82 -21.62
N LYS A 131 -15.47 6.35 -21.60
CA LYS A 131 -16.21 6.03 -22.82
C LYS A 131 -16.43 7.25 -23.71
N LYS A 132 -16.80 8.39 -23.12
CA LYS A 132 -17.04 9.64 -23.85
C LYS A 132 -15.78 10.15 -24.57
N TYR A 133 -14.60 9.98 -23.95
CA TYR A 133 -13.31 10.43 -24.48
C TYR A 133 -12.53 9.29 -25.19
N GLU A 134 -13.15 8.12 -25.40
CA GLU A 134 -12.55 6.94 -26.05
C GLU A 134 -11.26 6.44 -25.39
N LEU A 135 -11.19 6.55 -24.06
CA LEU A 135 -10.05 6.11 -23.25
C LEU A 135 -10.34 4.73 -22.68
N SER A 136 -9.32 3.87 -22.62
CA SER A 136 -9.45 2.50 -22.15
C SER A 136 -8.25 2.03 -21.32
N ASN A 137 -8.48 0.99 -20.52
CA ASN A 137 -7.43 0.17 -19.94
C ASN A 137 -7.63 -1.28 -20.39
N GLU A 138 -6.54 -1.95 -20.74
CA GLU A 138 -6.54 -3.32 -21.24
C GLU A 138 -5.54 -4.18 -20.47
N ILE A 139 -5.94 -5.40 -20.14
CA ILE A 139 -5.04 -6.41 -19.58
C ILE A 139 -4.41 -7.15 -20.75
N VAL A 140 -3.09 -7.07 -20.87
CA VAL A 140 -2.34 -7.74 -21.94
C VAL A 140 -1.96 -9.17 -21.54
N ALA A 141 -1.49 -9.97 -22.51
CA ALA A 141 -1.27 -11.41 -22.39
C ALA A 141 -0.39 -11.83 -21.18
N ASN A 142 0.52 -10.99 -20.73
CA ASN A 142 1.36 -11.24 -19.56
C ASN A 142 0.73 -10.82 -18.21
N GLY A 143 -0.54 -10.41 -18.23
CA GLY A 143 -1.26 -9.90 -17.05
C GLY A 143 -0.95 -8.44 -16.69
N GLY A 144 -0.13 -7.75 -17.46
CA GLY A 144 0.15 -6.32 -17.26
C GLY A 144 -1.05 -5.47 -17.70
N LEU A 145 -1.20 -4.30 -17.08
CA LEU A 145 -2.22 -3.31 -17.42
C LEU A 145 -1.64 -2.28 -18.40
N ASN A 146 -2.31 -2.09 -19.54
CA ASN A 146 -2.06 -0.98 -20.43
C ASN A 146 -3.15 0.09 -20.30
N GLY A 147 -2.84 1.34 -20.66
CA GLY A 147 -3.80 2.44 -20.65
C GLY A 147 -3.54 3.43 -21.75
N SER A 148 -4.58 4.09 -22.20
CA SER A 148 -4.53 5.18 -23.18
C SER A 148 -3.71 6.35 -22.64
N TYR A 149 -3.18 7.16 -23.54
CA TYR A 149 -2.67 8.49 -23.22
C TYR A 149 -3.71 9.57 -23.51
N ALA A 150 -3.65 10.65 -22.74
CA ALA A 150 -4.44 11.85 -22.97
C ALA A 150 -3.61 13.12 -22.83
N THR A 151 -4.08 14.22 -23.43
CA THR A 151 -3.55 15.57 -23.23
C THR A 151 -4.56 16.38 -22.43
N ILE A 152 -4.09 16.99 -21.35
CA ILE A 152 -4.85 17.92 -20.51
C ILE A 152 -4.53 19.35 -20.96
N THR A 153 -5.56 20.15 -21.18
CA THR A 153 -5.41 21.57 -21.50
C THR A 153 -6.26 22.39 -20.52
N THR A 154 -5.63 23.30 -19.80
CA THR A 154 -6.31 24.24 -18.89
C THR A 154 -6.95 25.40 -19.67
N VAL A 155 -7.87 26.12 -19.03
CA VAL A 155 -8.56 27.27 -19.65
C VAL A 155 -7.59 28.37 -20.10
N ASP A 156 -6.48 28.54 -19.41
CA ASP A 156 -5.41 29.49 -19.74
C ASP A 156 -4.42 28.98 -20.80
N GLY A 157 -4.67 27.79 -21.36
CA GLY A 157 -3.89 27.22 -22.46
C GLY A 157 -2.66 26.45 -22.03
N ALA A 158 -2.40 26.23 -20.73
CA ALA A 158 -1.34 25.32 -20.30
C ALA A 158 -1.67 23.89 -20.68
N LYS A 159 -0.69 23.16 -21.19
CA LYS A 159 -0.86 21.77 -21.66
C LYS A 159 0.06 20.83 -20.91
N LEU A 160 -0.45 19.64 -20.62
CA LEU A 160 0.32 18.48 -20.23
C LEU A 160 -0.02 17.31 -21.17
N GLU A 161 0.95 16.93 -21.98
CA GLU A 161 0.78 15.95 -23.05
C GLU A 161 1.18 14.54 -22.60
N ASN A 162 0.60 13.53 -23.25
CA ASN A 162 0.93 12.11 -23.02
C ASN A 162 0.77 11.69 -21.55
N VAL A 163 -0.29 12.16 -20.88
CA VAL A 163 -0.61 11.74 -19.52
C VAL A 163 -1.27 10.36 -19.58
N PRO A 164 -0.73 9.34 -18.89
CA PRO A 164 -1.36 8.04 -18.83
C PRO A 164 -2.74 8.12 -18.15
N VAL A 165 -3.66 7.25 -18.52
CA VAL A 165 -5.03 7.26 -17.99
C VAL A 165 -5.37 5.94 -17.31
N ILE A 166 -5.92 6.02 -16.10
CA ILE A 166 -6.54 4.93 -15.37
C ILE A 166 -8.04 5.17 -15.28
N VAL A 167 -8.82 4.25 -15.81
CA VAL A 167 -10.27 4.20 -15.61
C VAL A 167 -10.54 3.65 -14.23
N GLN A 168 -11.09 4.51 -13.35
CA GLN A 168 -11.28 4.18 -11.95
C GLN A 168 -12.75 4.10 -11.60
N PRO A 169 -13.26 2.91 -11.24
CA PRO A 169 -14.61 2.77 -10.69
C PRO A 169 -14.79 3.63 -9.44
N GLY A 170 -15.96 4.25 -9.28
CA GLY A 170 -16.26 5.17 -8.19
C GLY A 170 -15.77 6.61 -8.38
N GLN A 171 -15.02 6.90 -9.44
CA GLN A 171 -14.69 8.28 -9.81
C GLN A 171 -15.94 9.04 -10.22
N ALA A 172 -16.13 10.23 -9.69
CA ALA A 172 -17.28 11.08 -10.04
C ALA A 172 -17.22 11.50 -11.52
N VAL A 173 -18.37 11.44 -12.19
CA VAL A 173 -18.52 11.88 -13.58
C VAL A 173 -18.26 13.38 -13.67
N GLY A 174 -17.53 13.82 -14.70
CA GLY A 174 -17.13 15.21 -14.90
C GLY A 174 -15.88 15.60 -14.12
N THR A 175 -15.23 14.68 -13.39
CA THR A 175 -14.00 14.95 -12.64
C THR A 175 -12.86 14.03 -13.06
N ILE A 176 -11.65 14.58 -13.10
CA ILE A 176 -10.41 13.83 -13.30
C ILE A 176 -9.42 14.19 -12.18
N GLY A 177 -8.67 13.20 -11.74
CA GLY A 177 -7.61 13.40 -10.74
C GLY A 177 -6.23 13.25 -11.36
N LEU A 178 -5.24 14.05 -10.91
CA LEU A 178 -3.84 13.90 -11.30
C LEU A 178 -2.95 14.17 -10.10
N ALA A 179 -2.06 13.21 -9.81
CA ALA A 179 -1.16 13.31 -8.65
C ALA A 179 0.04 14.23 -8.93
N LEU A 180 0.38 15.03 -7.92
CA LEU A 180 1.62 15.81 -7.84
C LEU A 180 2.82 14.92 -7.47
N GLY A 181 4.03 15.47 -7.52
CA GLY A 181 5.25 14.85 -6.97
C GLY A 181 6.09 14.01 -7.92
N TYR A 182 5.69 13.90 -9.18
CA TYR A 182 6.38 13.15 -10.24
C TYR A 182 7.00 14.05 -11.31
N GLY A 183 7.71 13.44 -12.28
CA GLY A 183 8.21 14.11 -13.46
C GLY A 183 9.51 14.91 -13.24
N ARG A 184 10.30 14.56 -12.23
CA ARG A 184 11.66 15.11 -12.07
C ARG A 184 12.56 14.62 -13.19
N LYS A 185 13.41 15.52 -13.71
CA LYS A 185 14.34 15.24 -14.83
C LYS A 185 15.81 15.36 -14.42
N ALA A 186 16.09 15.64 -13.17
CA ALA A 186 17.43 15.82 -12.65
C ALA A 186 17.51 15.40 -11.17
N ALA A 187 18.72 15.14 -10.70
CA ALA A 187 19.05 14.79 -9.33
C ALA A 187 18.44 13.46 -8.83
N LEU A 188 18.00 12.60 -9.76
CA LEU A 188 17.58 11.22 -9.48
C LEU A 188 18.31 10.28 -10.44
N LYS A 189 18.33 8.98 -10.12
CA LYS A 189 18.71 7.96 -11.08
C LYS A 189 17.68 7.90 -12.22
N GLU A 190 18.12 7.57 -13.42
CA GLU A 190 17.28 7.58 -14.62
C GLU A 190 16.01 6.73 -14.43
N GLU A 191 16.15 5.54 -13.84
CA GLU A 191 15.04 4.61 -13.57
C GLU A 191 14.03 5.16 -12.57
N MET A 192 14.39 6.18 -11.80
CA MET A 192 13.53 6.88 -10.85
C MET A 192 12.88 8.14 -11.43
N MET A 193 13.29 8.56 -12.64
CA MET A 193 12.74 9.72 -13.34
C MET A 193 11.43 9.36 -14.05
N VAL A 194 10.41 9.01 -13.30
CA VAL A 194 9.12 8.51 -13.79
C VAL A 194 8.01 9.55 -13.68
N GLY A 195 6.96 9.38 -14.50
CA GLY A 195 5.77 10.19 -14.50
C GLY A 195 5.95 11.58 -15.11
N LEU A 196 4.98 12.46 -14.88
CA LEU A 196 4.90 13.80 -15.45
C LEU A 196 4.78 14.85 -14.35
N ASN A 197 5.36 16.04 -14.61
CA ASN A 197 5.31 17.15 -13.66
C ASN A 197 3.94 17.87 -13.70
N ALA A 198 3.02 17.42 -12.85
CA ALA A 198 1.69 18.01 -12.71
C ALA A 198 1.69 19.42 -12.09
N TYR A 199 2.80 19.84 -11.45
CA TYR A 199 2.92 21.21 -10.93
C TYR A 199 2.87 22.27 -12.04
N SER A 200 3.16 21.92 -13.29
CA SER A 200 2.99 22.82 -14.43
C SER A 200 1.54 23.33 -14.59
N LEU A 201 0.58 22.55 -14.09
CA LEU A 201 -0.84 22.89 -14.08
C LEU A 201 -1.31 23.55 -12.77
N TYR A 202 -0.48 23.55 -11.71
CA TYR A 202 -0.81 24.12 -10.41
C TYR A 202 -0.55 25.63 -10.39
N LYS A 203 -1.59 26.42 -10.57
CA LYS A 203 -1.49 27.90 -10.64
C LYS A 203 -2.37 28.55 -9.60
N GLY A 204 -1.91 29.68 -9.05
CA GLY A 204 -2.67 30.47 -8.12
C GLY A 204 -3.10 29.74 -6.84
N PHE A 205 -2.33 28.74 -6.42
CA PHE A 205 -2.67 27.86 -5.28
C PHE A 205 -4.02 27.14 -5.43
N ASN A 206 -4.49 26.99 -6.66
CA ASN A 206 -5.75 26.31 -6.95
C ASN A 206 -5.49 24.86 -7.38
N ASN A 207 -5.97 23.92 -6.60
CA ASN A 207 -5.88 22.49 -6.87
C ASN A 207 -7.08 21.93 -7.66
N VAL A 208 -8.10 22.75 -7.94
CA VAL A 208 -9.27 22.39 -8.75
C VAL A 208 -9.41 23.36 -9.89
N GLN A 209 -9.42 22.87 -11.13
CA GLN A 209 -9.46 23.70 -12.33
C GLN A 209 -10.33 23.08 -13.42
N SER A 210 -10.98 23.93 -14.23
CA SER A 210 -11.66 23.47 -15.45
C SER A 210 -10.63 23.15 -16.54
N VAL A 211 -10.79 22.00 -17.19
CA VAL A 211 -9.87 21.54 -18.23
C VAL A 211 -10.62 20.89 -19.40
N THR A 212 -9.94 20.80 -20.51
CA THR A 212 -10.31 19.93 -21.63
C THR A 212 -9.38 18.74 -21.69
N LEU A 213 -9.92 17.58 -22.05
CA LEU A 213 -9.19 16.33 -22.19
C LEU A 213 -9.32 15.84 -23.63
N THR A 214 -8.20 15.49 -24.25
CA THR A 214 -8.18 14.91 -25.60
C THR A 214 -7.35 13.64 -25.60
N LYS A 215 -7.82 12.58 -26.28
CA LYS A 215 -7.07 11.35 -26.46
C LYS A 215 -5.77 11.61 -27.21
N ALA A 216 -4.67 11.04 -26.74
CA ALA A 216 -3.38 11.01 -27.45
C ALA A 216 -3.08 9.61 -27.98
N GLY A 217 -2.18 9.53 -28.96
CA GLY A 217 -1.77 8.24 -29.55
C GLY A 217 -0.87 7.42 -28.62
N GLY A 218 -0.86 6.10 -28.86
CA GLY A 218 -0.03 5.16 -28.11
C GLY A 218 -0.70 4.61 -26.84
N GLU A 219 0.02 3.75 -26.15
CA GLU A 219 -0.42 3.08 -24.91
C GLU A 219 0.68 3.16 -23.86
N HIS A 220 0.28 3.32 -22.61
CA HIS A 220 1.16 3.30 -21.45
C HIS A 220 1.15 1.95 -20.75
N GLU A 221 2.32 1.50 -20.38
CA GLU A 221 2.53 0.28 -19.60
C GLU A 221 2.56 0.57 -18.12
N PHE A 222 1.49 0.23 -17.39
CA PHE A 222 1.43 0.38 -15.94
C PHE A 222 2.07 -0.79 -15.20
N ALA A 223 2.68 -0.49 -14.05
CA ALA A 223 3.15 -1.47 -13.09
C ALA A 223 2.16 -1.55 -11.90
N CYS A 224 1.36 -2.60 -11.86
CA CYS A 224 0.36 -2.84 -10.83
C CYS A 224 0.75 -4.02 -9.94
N VAL A 225 0.60 -3.87 -8.62
CA VAL A 225 0.89 -4.95 -7.66
C VAL A 225 -0.23 -5.98 -7.60
N GLN A 226 -1.49 -5.53 -7.79
CA GLN A 226 -2.67 -6.40 -7.83
C GLN A 226 -3.54 -5.99 -9.02
N GLY A 227 -3.76 -6.90 -9.95
CA GLY A 227 -4.58 -6.64 -11.16
C GLY A 227 -6.06 -6.91 -10.99
N GLN A 228 -6.46 -7.80 -10.06
CA GLN A 228 -7.86 -8.16 -9.85
C GLN A 228 -8.69 -6.99 -9.33
N LYS A 229 -9.89 -6.82 -9.89
CA LYS A 229 -10.81 -5.74 -9.53
C LYS A 229 -11.91 -6.20 -8.58
N THR A 230 -12.52 -7.37 -8.81
CA THR A 230 -13.66 -7.87 -8.04
C THR A 230 -13.35 -9.20 -7.34
N LEU A 231 -14.26 -9.67 -6.51
CA LEU A 231 -14.17 -11.00 -5.87
C LEU A 231 -14.42 -12.16 -6.85
N MET A 232 -14.97 -11.90 -8.02
CA MET A 232 -15.29 -12.93 -9.02
C MET A 232 -16.16 -14.07 -8.46
N GLY A 233 -17.14 -13.77 -7.64
CA GLY A 233 -17.99 -14.76 -7.00
C GLY A 233 -17.34 -15.53 -5.82
N ARG A 234 -16.15 -15.15 -5.39
CA ARG A 234 -15.47 -15.76 -4.25
C ARG A 234 -15.76 -14.97 -2.96
N GLY A 235 -17.04 -14.97 -2.55
CA GLY A 235 -17.54 -14.19 -1.43
C GLY A 235 -16.81 -14.46 -0.09
N ASP A 236 -16.22 -15.67 0.06
CA ASP A 236 -15.50 -16.06 1.28
C ASP A 236 -14.21 -15.28 1.55
N ILE A 237 -13.68 -14.54 0.56
CA ILE A 237 -12.49 -13.71 0.73
C ILE A 237 -12.77 -12.55 1.69
N ILE A 238 -13.95 -11.92 1.57
CA ILE A 238 -14.41 -10.83 2.44
C ILE A 238 -15.68 -11.29 3.12
N LYS A 239 -15.67 -11.32 4.45
CA LYS A 239 -16.81 -11.63 5.26
C LYS A 239 -17.36 -10.34 5.87
N GLU A 240 -18.62 -10.07 5.61
CA GLU A 240 -19.33 -8.91 6.10
C GLU A 240 -20.54 -9.36 6.93
N THR A 241 -20.85 -8.63 7.98
CA THR A 241 -22.06 -8.84 8.78
C THR A 241 -22.49 -7.55 9.44
N SER A 242 -23.73 -7.43 9.83
CA SER A 242 -24.20 -6.30 10.64
C SER A 242 -23.87 -6.52 12.12
N LEU A 243 -23.76 -5.43 12.87
CA LEU A 243 -23.53 -5.49 14.32
C LEU A 243 -24.67 -6.24 15.03
N GLU A 244 -25.89 -6.13 14.53
CA GLU A 244 -27.05 -6.85 15.07
C GLU A 244 -26.89 -8.37 14.92
N ILE A 245 -26.56 -8.84 13.71
CA ILE A 245 -26.31 -10.26 13.43
C ILE A 245 -25.14 -10.78 14.26
N PHE A 246 -24.03 -10.03 14.32
CA PHE A 246 -22.87 -10.39 15.12
C PHE A 246 -23.21 -10.60 16.60
N ASN A 247 -24.04 -9.73 17.17
CA ASN A 247 -24.41 -9.80 18.60
C ASN A 247 -25.54 -10.79 18.92
N THR A 248 -26.41 -11.14 17.95
CA THR A 248 -27.62 -11.90 18.22
C THR A 248 -27.64 -13.31 17.62
N LYS A 249 -26.78 -13.58 16.63
CA LYS A 249 -26.76 -14.86 15.92
C LYS A 249 -25.52 -15.68 16.22
N ASP A 250 -25.63 -17.00 16.05
CA ASP A 250 -24.51 -17.93 16.19
C ASP A 250 -23.40 -17.57 15.20
N ALA A 251 -22.13 -17.73 15.63
CA ALA A 251 -20.96 -17.45 14.82
C ALA A 251 -20.95 -18.21 13.47
N LYS A 252 -21.55 -19.38 13.40
CA LYS A 252 -21.69 -20.17 12.17
C LYS A 252 -22.50 -19.47 11.07
N ILE A 253 -23.35 -18.50 11.42
CA ILE A 253 -24.17 -17.76 10.46
C ILE A 253 -23.33 -16.69 9.75
N TRP A 254 -22.54 -15.94 10.49
CA TRP A 254 -21.75 -14.84 9.94
C TRP A 254 -20.28 -15.23 9.65
N ASN A 255 -19.84 -16.39 10.14
CA ASN A 255 -18.52 -16.95 9.85
C ASN A 255 -18.62 -18.48 9.63
N PRO A 256 -19.31 -18.92 8.56
CA PRO A 256 -19.47 -20.34 8.28
C PRO A 256 -18.12 -21.01 8.08
N GLN A 257 -17.97 -22.22 8.61
CA GLN A 257 -16.79 -23.04 8.37
C GLN A 257 -16.84 -23.67 6.98
N PRO A 258 -15.71 -23.86 6.30
CA PRO A 258 -15.66 -24.61 5.04
C PRO A 258 -16.18 -26.03 5.23
N MET A 259 -17.10 -26.46 4.36
CA MET A 259 -17.65 -27.81 4.35
C MET A 259 -16.99 -28.64 3.24
N VAL A 260 -16.80 -29.91 3.50
CA VAL A 260 -16.28 -30.89 2.54
C VAL A 260 -17.14 -32.15 2.54
N SER A 261 -17.06 -32.93 1.48
CA SER A 261 -17.78 -34.21 1.41
C SER A 261 -16.87 -35.35 1.91
N LEU A 262 -17.36 -36.07 2.92
CA LEU A 262 -16.78 -37.32 3.39
C LEU A 262 -17.86 -38.40 3.35
N ASP A 263 -17.64 -39.48 2.60
CA ASP A 263 -18.59 -40.57 2.41
C ASP A 263 -20.02 -40.07 2.03
N HIS A 264 -20.07 -39.11 1.11
CA HIS A 264 -21.32 -38.46 0.62
C HIS A 264 -22.08 -37.64 1.67
N LYS A 265 -21.44 -37.32 2.81
CA LYS A 265 -21.98 -36.43 3.83
C LYS A 265 -21.17 -35.14 3.89
N GLU A 266 -21.83 -34.03 4.08
CA GLU A 266 -21.17 -32.75 4.36
C GLU A 266 -20.67 -32.73 5.81
N VAL A 267 -19.38 -32.51 5.99
CA VAL A 267 -18.69 -32.37 7.27
C VAL A 267 -17.81 -31.14 7.27
N GLU A 268 -17.54 -30.57 8.44
CA GLU A 268 -16.61 -29.46 8.56
C GLU A 268 -15.21 -29.91 8.11
N ALA A 269 -14.51 -29.10 7.28
CA ALA A 269 -13.20 -29.43 6.75
C ALA A 269 -12.17 -29.74 7.83
N THR A 270 -12.29 -29.13 9.00
CA THR A 270 -11.43 -29.33 10.17
C THR A 270 -11.54 -30.74 10.77
N THR A 271 -12.63 -31.47 10.51
CA THR A 271 -12.85 -32.84 11.02
C THR A 271 -12.18 -33.93 10.18
N VAL A 272 -11.77 -33.60 8.96
CA VAL A 272 -11.13 -34.53 8.01
C VAL A 272 -9.65 -34.23 7.78
N ASP A 273 -9.01 -33.62 8.77
CA ASP A 273 -7.58 -33.35 8.70
C ASP A 273 -6.78 -34.66 8.71
N LEU A 274 -5.84 -34.78 7.76
CA LEU A 274 -4.93 -35.92 7.65
C LEU A 274 -3.79 -35.87 8.67
N TRP A 275 -3.65 -34.78 9.39
CA TRP A 275 -2.55 -34.52 10.29
C TRP A 275 -3.04 -34.49 11.74
N SER A 276 -2.21 -34.96 12.65
CA SER A 276 -2.45 -34.76 14.08
C SER A 276 -2.34 -33.28 14.43
N SER A 277 -3.18 -32.84 15.37
CA SER A 277 -3.12 -31.45 15.88
C SER A 277 -1.74 -31.15 16.45
N PHE A 278 -1.24 -29.93 16.19
CA PHE A 278 -0.02 -29.46 16.86
C PHE A 278 -0.26 -29.27 18.35
N ASP A 279 0.72 -29.65 19.16
CA ASP A 279 0.73 -29.31 20.57
C ASP A 279 0.98 -27.81 20.75
N ARG A 280 -0.09 -27.08 21.10
CA ARG A 280 -0.08 -25.63 21.32
C ARG A 280 0.23 -25.26 22.77
N SER A 281 0.51 -26.21 23.64
CA SER A 281 0.90 -25.95 25.03
C SER A 281 2.37 -25.56 25.17
N VAL A 282 3.18 -25.79 24.12
CA VAL A 282 4.62 -25.57 24.15
C VAL A 282 4.98 -24.23 23.50
N GLY A 283 5.68 -23.37 24.26
CA GLY A 283 6.22 -22.11 23.77
C GLY A 283 5.19 -20.98 23.63
N HIS A 284 5.53 -19.98 22.83
CA HIS A 284 4.67 -18.84 22.56
C HIS A 284 3.90 -19.04 21.26
N HIS A 285 2.65 -18.59 21.24
CA HIS A 285 1.86 -18.52 20.02
C HIS A 285 1.62 -17.08 19.64
N PHE A 286 1.72 -16.79 18.34
CA PHE A 286 1.63 -15.43 17.81
C PHE A 286 0.35 -15.27 17.03
N ASN A 287 -0.30 -14.13 17.22
CA ASN A 287 -1.48 -13.71 16.48
C ASN A 287 -1.28 -12.27 15.99
N LEU A 288 -1.77 -11.99 14.80
CA LEU A 288 -1.88 -10.65 14.27
C LEU A 288 -3.35 -10.36 13.98
N SER A 289 -3.89 -9.37 14.67
CA SER A 289 -5.23 -8.87 14.41
C SER A 289 -5.15 -7.55 13.64
N VAL A 290 -5.97 -7.42 12.61
CA VAL A 290 -6.11 -6.21 11.81
C VAL A 290 -7.57 -5.78 11.85
N ASP A 291 -7.83 -4.56 12.32
CA ASP A 291 -9.16 -3.96 12.26
C ASP A 291 -9.49 -3.54 10.83
N LEU A 292 -10.27 -4.37 10.14
CA LEU A 292 -10.64 -4.12 8.74
C LEU A 292 -11.66 -2.98 8.60
N ASN A 293 -12.41 -2.64 9.66
CA ASN A 293 -13.30 -1.48 9.65
C ASN A 293 -12.53 -0.17 9.69
N ALA A 294 -11.39 -0.15 10.38
CA ALA A 294 -10.50 1.00 10.44
C ALA A 294 -9.48 1.05 9.29
N CYS A 295 -9.31 -0.02 8.53
CA CYS A 295 -8.34 -0.10 7.45
C CYS A 295 -8.75 0.76 6.25
N THR A 296 -7.96 1.78 5.94
CA THR A 296 -8.14 2.67 4.78
C THR A 296 -7.30 2.26 3.57
N GLY A 297 -6.58 1.13 3.65
CA GLY A 297 -5.67 0.70 2.60
C GLY A 297 -4.42 1.57 2.44
N CYS A 298 -4.13 2.48 3.38
CA CYS A 298 -3.04 3.47 3.26
C CYS A 298 -1.65 2.86 3.07
N GLY A 299 -1.43 1.58 3.45
CA GLY A 299 -0.20 0.84 3.23
C GLY A 299 0.99 1.21 4.14
N ALA A 300 0.78 1.99 5.19
CA ALA A 300 1.83 2.28 6.17
C ALA A 300 2.47 1.00 6.74
N CYS A 301 1.67 -0.05 6.95
CA CYS A 301 2.14 -1.37 7.38
C CYS A 301 3.02 -2.06 6.33
N VAL A 302 2.79 -1.82 5.04
CA VAL A 302 3.61 -2.36 3.94
C VAL A 302 5.00 -1.73 3.98
N ILE A 303 5.09 -0.42 4.09
CA ILE A 303 6.36 0.32 4.18
C ILE A 303 7.10 -0.02 5.48
N ALA A 304 6.40 -0.13 6.61
CA ALA A 304 7.00 -0.57 7.87
C ALA A 304 7.62 -1.97 7.75
N CYS A 305 6.93 -2.90 7.07
CA CYS A 305 7.46 -4.23 6.80
C CYS A 305 8.73 -4.17 5.92
N HIS A 306 8.75 -3.31 4.90
CA HIS A 306 9.92 -3.12 4.03
C HIS A 306 11.13 -2.62 4.81
N ALA A 307 10.94 -1.58 5.62
CA ALA A 307 12.00 -0.98 6.42
C ALA A 307 12.56 -1.95 7.46
N GLU A 308 11.67 -2.67 8.18
CA GLU A 308 12.06 -3.61 9.23
C GLU A 308 12.76 -4.85 8.67
N ASN A 309 12.33 -5.36 7.53
CA ASN A 309 12.77 -6.66 7.02
C ASN A 309 13.70 -6.56 5.80
N ASN A 310 14.23 -5.41 5.49
CA ASN A 310 15.12 -5.19 4.34
C ASN A 310 14.53 -5.73 3.04
N VAL A 311 13.25 -5.46 2.79
CA VAL A 311 12.59 -5.88 1.56
C VAL A 311 13.13 -5.06 0.39
N PRO A 312 13.65 -5.69 -0.67
CA PRO A 312 14.30 -4.95 -1.75
C PRO A 312 13.30 -4.24 -2.65
N VAL A 313 13.74 -3.15 -3.27
CA VAL A 313 13.07 -2.49 -4.39
C VAL A 313 13.48 -3.19 -5.68
N VAL A 314 12.54 -3.42 -6.59
CA VAL A 314 12.79 -4.18 -7.82
C VAL A 314 12.62 -3.35 -9.10
N GLY A 315 11.96 -2.20 -9.03
CA GLY A 315 11.74 -1.30 -10.16
C GLY A 315 10.47 -1.59 -10.97
N LYS A 316 10.10 -0.61 -11.79
CA LYS A 316 8.84 -0.61 -12.55
C LYS A 316 8.70 -1.86 -13.44
N SER A 317 9.75 -2.25 -14.18
CA SER A 317 9.71 -3.37 -15.11
C SER A 317 9.49 -4.71 -14.42
N GLU A 318 10.08 -4.93 -13.25
CA GLU A 318 9.90 -6.16 -12.49
C GLU A 318 8.53 -6.22 -11.81
N VAL A 319 8.02 -5.10 -11.28
CA VAL A 319 6.65 -5.02 -10.76
C VAL A 319 5.64 -5.35 -11.85
N ARG A 320 5.81 -4.80 -13.07
CA ARG A 320 4.94 -5.13 -14.22
C ARG A 320 4.97 -6.62 -14.59
N ARG A 321 6.08 -7.30 -14.36
CA ARG A 321 6.23 -8.75 -14.54
C ARG A 321 5.71 -9.59 -13.38
N SER A 322 5.01 -8.98 -12.41
CA SER A 322 4.53 -9.61 -11.18
C SER A 322 5.65 -10.19 -10.30
N ARG A 323 6.80 -9.50 -10.28
CA ARG A 323 7.97 -9.88 -9.48
C ARG A 323 8.23 -8.93 -8.33
N ASP A 324 7.21 -8.20 -7.90
CA ASP A 324 7.27 -7.37 -6.69
C ASP A 324 7.67 -8.21 -5.46
N MET A 325 8.36 -7.58 -4.51
CA MET A 325 8.90 -8.25 -3.34
C MET A 325 8.15 -7.92 -2.04
N HIS A 326 6.95 -7.40 -2.12
CA HIS A 326 6.14 -7.07 -0.94
C HIS A 326 5.79 -8.33 -0.12
N TRP A 327 6.31 -8.46 1.10
CA TRP A 327 5.96 -9.57 2.01
C TRP A 327 4.56 -9.43 2.57
N LEU A 328 4.15 -8.19 2.83
CA LEU A 328 2.80 -7.80 3.17
C LEU A 328 2.29 -6.94 2.01
N ARG A 329 1.10 -7.25 1.50
CA ARG A 329 0.41 -6.43 0.52
C ARG A 329 -1.02 -6.17 1.00
N ILE A 330 -1.65 -5.15 0.47
CA ILE A 330 -3.06 -4.90 0.70
C ILE A 330 -3.78 -5.11 -0.62
N ASP A 331 -4.60 -6.15 -0.70
CA ASP A 331 -5.45 -6.38 -1.86
C ASP A 331 -6.69 -5.49 -1.75
N ARG A 332 -7.10 -4.91 -2.87
CA ARG A 332 -8.26 -4.04 -2.98
C ARG A 332 -9.29 -4.71 -3.87
N TYR A 333 -10.53 -4.81 -3.40
CA TYR A 333 -11.64 -5.37 -4.15
C TYR A 333 -12.76 -4.37 -4.29
N TYR A 334 -13.34 -4.30 -5.50
CA TYR A 334 -14.57 -3.60 -5.79
C TYR A 334 -15.73 -4.58 -5.82
N SER A 335 -16.92 -4.13 -5.45
CA SER A 335 -18.14 -4.84 -5.81
C SER A 335 -18.47 -4.64 -7.29
N SER A 336 -19.17 -5.58 -7.91
CA SER A 336 -19.68 -5.46 -9.29
C SER A 336 -21.00 -4.68 -9.35
N GLU A 337 -21.61 -4.47 -8.18
CA GLU A 337 -22.78 -3.64 -7.94
C GLU A 337 -22.42 -2.53 -6.94
N SER A 338 -23.38 -1.80 -6.41
CA SER A 338 -23.14 -0.78 -5.40
C SER A 338 -22.72 -1.37 -4.04
N THR A 339 -23.04 -2.65 -3.76
CA THR A 339 -22.71 -3.36 -2.53
C THR A 339 -22.12 -4.74 -2.83
N PHE A 340 -21.41 -5.35 -1.88
CA PHE A 340 -20.92 -6.73 -2.01
C PHE A 340 -22.06 -7.76 -1.92
N GLU A 341 -23.14 -7.45 -1.21
CA GLU A 341 -24.32 -8.29 -1.20
C GLU A 341 -24.95 -8.38 -2.60
N GLY A 342 -25.15 -7.23 -3.27
CA GLY A 342 -25.63 -7.18 -4.65
C GLY A 342 -24.64 -7.83 -5.63
N ASP A 343 -23.34 -7.75 -5.38
CA ASP A 343 -22.32 -8.47 -6.14
C ASP A 343 -22.52 -10.00 -6.04
N ASN A 344 -22.75 -10.52 -4.85
CA ASN A 344 -22.98 -11.95 -4.62
C ASN A 344 -24.28 -12.43 -5.27
N GLU A 345 -25.38 -11.68 -5.14
CA GLU A 345 -26.66 -11.98 -5.78
C GLU A 345 -26.54 -12.02 -7.30
N ARG A 346 -25.89 -11.01 -7.89
CA ARG A 346 -25.64 -10.98 -9.34
C ARG A 346 -24.86 -12.18 -9.81
N LYS A 347 -23.78 -12.53 -9.10
CA LYS A 347 -22.86 -13.60 -9.51
C LYS A 347 -23.40 -15.01 -9.26
N ALA A 348 -24.32 -15.17 -8.30
CA ALA A 348 -25.03 -16.44 -8.10
C ALA A 348 -25.79 -16.90 -9.34
N ASN A 349 -26.23 -15.97 -10.19
CA ASN A 349 -26.94 -16.24 -11.42
C ASN A 349 -26.03 -16.48 -12.64
N ILE A 350 -24.72 -16.30 -12.51
CA ILE A 350 -23.75 -16.53 -13.58
C ILE A 350 -23.24 -17.97 -13.47
N SER A 351 -23.75 -18.86 -14.31
CA SER A 351 -23.31 -20.24 -14.35
C SER A 351 -21.96 -20.37 -15.08
N GLY A 352 -21.10 -21.26 -14.60
CA GLY A 352 -19.84 -21.59 -15.25
C GLY A 352 -18.75 -20.54 -15.11
N LEU A 353 -18.34 -20.31 -13.87
CA LEU A 353 -17.21 -19.45 -13.53
C LEU A 353 -16.01 -19.77 -14.44
N SER A 354 -15.50 -18.80 -15.19
CA SER A 354 -14.39 -18.94 -16.12
C SER A 354 -14.58 -19.90 -17.30
N SER A 355 -15.82 -20.25 -17.66
CA SER A 355 -16.09 -21.09 -18.81
C SER A 355 -15.73 -20.42 -20.16
N SER A 356 -15.62 -19.10 -20.21
CA SER A 356 -15.22 -18.31 -21.38
C SER A 356 -14.56 -16.99 -20.96
N LEU A 357 -13.83 -16.39 -21.91
CA LEU A 357 -13.25 -15.05 -21.69
C LEU A 357 -14.32 -13.97 -21.45
N SER A 358 -15.47 -14.07 -22.06
CA SER A 358 -16.59 -13.14 -21.86
C SER A 358 -17.14 -13.23 -20.44
N THR A 359 -17.33 -14.46 -19.93
CA THR A 359 -17.76 -14.67 -18.54
C THR A 359 -16.73 -14.15 -17.55
N PHE A 360 -15.43 -14.40 -17.80
CA PHE A 360 -14.36 -13.85 -16.97
C PHE A 360 -14.40 -12.32 -16.92
N ASN A 361 -14.49 -11.67 -18.08
CA ASN A 361 -14.54 -10.21 -18.15
C ASN A 361 -15.78 -9.62 -17.44
N GLU A 362 -16.91 -10.32 -17.53
CA GLU A 362 -18.12 -9.94 -16.82
C GLU A 362 -17.96 -10.05 -15.30
N MET A 363 -17.32 -11.11 -14.83
CA MET A 363 -17.04 -11.31 -13.40
C MET A 363 -16.06 -10.28 -12.82
N GLU A 364 -15.09 -9.82 -13.63
CA GLU A 364 -14.11 -8.79 -13.24
C GLU A 364 -14.63 -7.36 -13.36
N LYS A 365 -15.78 -7.13 -13.96
CA LYS A 365 -16.34 -5.79 -14.14
C LYS A 365 -16.82 -5.23 -12.81
N ALA A 366 -16.20 -4.12 -12.39
CA ALA A 366 -16.64 -3.36 -11.22
C ALA A 366 -17.89 -2.50 -11.52
N GLY A 367 -18.70 -2.24 -10.52
CA GLY A 367 -19.80 -1.28 -10.60
C GLY A 367 -19.30 0.15 -10.89
N ASP A 368 -20.20 1.03 -11.34
CA ASP A 368 -19.86 2.43 -11.60
C ASP A 368 -19.62 3.21 -10.29
N ASN A 369 -20.32 2.83 -9.21
CA ASN A 369 -20.11 3.34 -7.85
C ASN A 369 -19.99 2.15 -6.87
N PRO A 370 -18.89 1.39 -6.91
CA PRO A 370 -18.75 0.16 -6.14
C PRO A 370 -18.45 0.42 -4.67
N GLN A 371 -18.81 -0.52 -3.82
CA GLN A 371 -18.20 -0.64 -2.51
C GLN A 371 -16.74 -1.08 -2.68
N VAL A 372 -15.85 -0.55 -1.84
CA VAL A 372 -14.41 -0.88 -1.86
C VAL A 372 -14.03 -1.53 -0.55
N SER A 373 -13.33 -2.65 -0.61
CA SER A 373 -12.80 -3.33 0.56
C SER A 373 -11.30 -3.56 0.44
N PHE A 374 -10.60 -3.41 1.56
CA PHE A 374 -9.16 -3.64 1.68
C PHE A 374 -8.90 -4.91 2.48
N GLN A 375 -8.07 -5.78 1.93
CA GLN A 375 -7.67 -7.03 2.56
C GLN A 375 -6.14 -7.09 2.69
N PRO A 376 -5.57 -6.79 3.87
CA PRO A 376 -4.16 -7.04 4.13
C PRO A 376 -3.86 -8.53 4.06
N VAL A 377 -2.84 -8.90 3.29
CA VAL A 377 -2.47 -10.30 3.04
C VAL A 377 -0.98 -10.49 3.25
N MET A 378 -0.63 -11.44 4.09
CA MET A 378 0.73 -11.87 4.37
C MET A 378 0.80 -13.37 4.59
N CYS A 379 1.97 -13.92 4.90
CA CYS A 379 2.07 -15.33 5.29
C CYS A 379 1.17 -15.61 6.50
N GLN A 380 0.28 -16.59 6.35
CA GLN A 380 -0.66 -16.99 7.42
C GLN A 380 -0.03 -17.98 8.40
N HIS A 381 1.24 -18.33 8.22
CA HIS A 381 1.93 -19.32 9.07
C HIS A 381 1.08 -20.58 9.31
N CYS A 382 0.49 -21.10 8.21
CA CYS A 382 -0.46 -22.21 8.23
C CYS A 382 0.07 -23.39 9.03
N ASN A 383 -0.77 -23.99 9.87
CA ASN A 383 -0.37 -25.16 10.69
C ASN A 383 0.04 -26.35 9.81
N HIS A 384 -0.72 -26.63 8.74
CA HIS A 384 -0.41 -27.64 7.73
C HIS A 384 -0.09 -26.92 6.43
N ALA A 385 1.13 -26.38 6.36
CA ALA A 385 1.52 -25.47 5.32
C ALA A 385 1.80 -26.19 3.99
N PRO A 386 1.01 -25.94 2.93
CA PRO A 386 1.22 -26.59 1.65
C PRO A 386 2.54 -26.21 0.97
N CYS A 387 3.19 -25.17 1.45
CA CYS A 387 4.53 -24.78 1.00
C CYS A 387 5.65 -25.62 1.62
N GLU A 388 5.41 -26.31 2.72
CA GLU A 388 6.41 -27.17 3.37
C GLU A 388 6.52 -28.52 2.67
N THR A 389 5.39 -29.12 2.33
CA THR A 389 5.32 -30.44 1.69
C THR A 389 6.00 -30.52 0.34
N VAL A 390 6.12 -29.39 -0.35
CA VAL A 390 6.71 -29.30 -1.70
C VAL A 390 8.15 -28.79 -1.70
N CYS A 391 8.73 -28.52 -0.54
CA CYS A 391 10.12 -28.05 -0.46
C CYS A 391 11.08 -29.24 -0.42
N PRO A 392 11.90 -29.47 -1.46
CA PRO A 392 12.75 -30.67 -1.55
C PRO A 392 13.87 -30.68 -0.51
N VAL A 393 14.19 -29.54 0.09
CA VAL A 393 15.28 -29.39 1.04
C VAL A 393 14.81 -28.96 2.44
N ALA A 394 13.50 -28.98 2.70
CA ALA A 394 12.91 -28.51 3.96
C ALA A 394 13.41 -27.12 4.40
N ALA A 395 13.62 -26.21 3.43
CA ALA A 395 13.97 -24.82 3.71
C ALA A 395 12.80 -24.06 4.34
N THR A 396 11.58 -24.56 4.15
CA THR A 396 10.35 -24.07 4.78
C THR A 396 9.91 -25.09 5.80
N SER A 397 9.80 -24.70 7.05
CA SER A 397 9.47 -25.60 8.16
C SER A 397 8.82 -24.85 9.32
N HIS A 398 8.00 -25.52 10.12
CA HIS A 398 7.44 -24.97 11.35
C HIS A 398 8.41 -24.98 12.51
N SER A 399 8.39 -23.92 13.29
CA SER A 399 8.97 -23.91 14.63
C SER A 399 8.02 -24.55 15.64
N ARG A 400 8.53 -24.87 16.82
CA ARG A 400 7.71 -25.33 17.94
C ARG A 400 6.68 -24.27 18.40
N GLN A 401 6.90 -23.01 18.04
CA GLN A 401 6.03 -21.87 18.37
C GLN A 401 4.97 -21.59 17.29
N GLY A 402 4.79 -22.49 16.33
CA GLY A 402 3.78 -22.37 15.28
C GLY A 402 4.13 -21.45 14.12
N GLN A 403 5.32 -20.83 14.12
CA GLN A 403 5.74 -19.99 13.01
C GLN A 403 6.32 -20.84 11.87
N ASN A 404 5.87 -20.57 10.65
CA ASN A 404 6.50 -21.14 9.46
C ASN A 404 7.76 -20.33 9.13
N HIS A 405 8.92 -20.92 9.28
CA HIS A 405 10.21 -20.31 9.01
C HIS A 405 10.69 -20.54 7.59
N MET A 406 11.58 -19.67 7.14
CA MET A 406 12.31 -19.81 5.88
C MET A 406 13.81 -19.81 6.17
N ALA A 407 14.45 -20.97 5.96
CA ALA A 407 15.92 -21.09 6.06
C ALA A 407 16.55 -20.69 4.71
N TYR A 408 16.95 -19.43 4.59
CA TYR A 408 17.45 -18.86 3.35
C TYR A 408 18.68 -19.57 2.79
N ASN A 409 19.61 -19.97 3.64
CA ASN A 409 20.83 -20.70 3.27
C ASN A 409 20.58 -22.13 2.80
N ARG A 410 19.39 -22.68 3.03
CA ARG A 410 18.98 -24.03 2.60
C ARG A 410 18.15 -24.01 1.31
N CYS A 411 17.60 -22.84 0.97
CA CYS A 411 16.73 -22.70 -0.20
C CYS A 411 17.52 -22.88 -1.51
N VAL A 412 17.07 -23.76 -2.38
CA VAL A 412 17.63 -24.01 -3.71
C VAL A 412 16.81 -23.40 -4.85
N GLY A 413 15.77 -22.63 -4.52
CA GLY A 413 15.03 -21.80 -5.49
C GLY A 413 14.10 -22.55 -6.43
N THR A 414 13.56 -23.70 -6.07
CA THR A 414 12.60 -24.44 -6.91
C THR A 414 11.30 -23.70 -7.14
N ARG A 415 10.94 -22.73 -6.29
CA ARG A 415 9.73 -21.87 -6.32
C ARG A 415 8.40 -22.62 -6.20
N TYR A 416 8.40 -23.92 -6.07
CA TYR A 416 7.15 -24.68 -5.95
C TYR A 416 6.34 -24.24 -4.70
N CYS A 417 7.00 -23.86 -3.62
CA CYS A 417 6.33 -23.29 -2.46
C CYS A 417 5.54 -22.01 -2.74
N ALA A 418 5.94 -21.21 -3.74
CA ALA A 418 5.16 -20.06 -4.17
C ALA A 418 3.91 -20.47 -4.96
N ASN A 419 4.04 -21.48 -5.82
CA ASN A 419 2.90 -22.00 -6.57
C ASN A 419 1.84 -22.64 -5.68
N ASN A 420 2.29 -23.34 -4.63
CA ASN A 420 1.41 -24.02 -3.68
C ASN A 420 0.81 -23.10 -2.60
N CYS A 421 1.31 -21.86 -2.46
CA CYS A 421 0.76 -20.92 -1.50
C CYS A 421 -0.60 -20.40 -1.98
N PRO A 422 -1.71 -20.67 -1.26
CA PRO A 422 -3.03 -20.17 -1.67
C PRO A 422 -3.14 -18.63 -1.56
N TYR A 423 -2.37 -18.02 -0.67
CA TYR A 423 -2.33 -16.57 -0.45
C TYR A 423 -1.38 -15.83 -1.38
N LYS A 424 -0.54 -16.54 -2.15
CA LYS A 424 0.46 -15.96 -3.07
C LYS A 424 1.36 -14.92 -2.39
N VAL A 425 1.86 -15.24 -1.21
CA VAL A 425 2.67 -14.32 -0.37
C VAL A 425 4.14 -14.69 -0.28
N ARG A 426 4.58 -15.60 -1.11
CA ARG A 426 5.99 -16.00 -1.17
C ARG A 426 6.66 -15.33 -2.36
N ARG A 427 7.78 -14.63 -2.09
CA ARG A 427 8.51 -13.82 -3.07
C ARG A 427 9.83 -14.48 -3.42
N PHE A 428 10.20 -14.38 -4.68
CA PHE A 428 11.45 -14.97 -5.18
C PHE A 428 12.47 -13.89 -5.52
N ASN A 429 13.68 -14.03 -5.03
CA ASN A 429 14.77 -13.12 -5.32
C ASN A 429 15.42 -13.50 -6.67
N TRP A 430 14.94 -12.93 -7.75
CA TRP A 430 15.39 -13.23 -9.12
C TRP A 430 16.80 -12.73 -9.37
N PHE A 431 17.12 -11.56 -8.82
CA PHE A 431 18.38 -10.86 -9.00
C PHE A 431 18.87 -10.40 -7.64
N LEU A 432 20.09 -10.32 -7.39
CA LEU A 432 20.61 -9.78 -6.13
C LEU A 432 20.34 -8.26 -6.08
N TYR A 433 19.09 -7.85 -5.92
CA TYR A 433 18.58 -6.49 -6.06
C TYR A 433 19.37 -5.45 -5.26
N ASN A 434 19.79 -5.81 -4.05
CA ASN A 434 20.55 -4.95 -3.15
C ASN A 434 22.07 -4.86 -3.49
N LYS A 435 22.56 -5.58 -4.46
CA LYS A 435 23.97 -5.57 -4.91
C LYS A 435 24.11 -5.83 -6.41
N ASN A 436 23.19 -5.32 -7.20
CA ASN A 436 23.20 -5.48 -8.64
C ASN A 436 23.11 -4.09 -9.29
N SER A 437 24.08 -3.70 -10.10
CA SER A 437 24.13 -2.38 -10.73
C SER A 437 22.95 -2.08 -11.65
N GLU A 438 22.33 -3.11 -12.25
CA GLU A 438 21.11 -2.98 -13.05
C GLU A 438 19.90 -2.57 -12.20
N PHE A 439 19.86 -3.00 -10.92
CA PHE A 439 18.78 -2.70 -9.97
C PHE A 439 19.23 -1.76 -8.84
N ASP A 440 20.21 -0.90 -9.13
CA ASP A 440 20.73 0.01 -8.12
C ASP A 440 19.80 1.21 -7.90
N TYR A 441 18.85 1.02 -6.98
CA TYR A 441 17.95 2.07 -6.49
C TYR A 441 18.46 2.72 -5.19
N ASN A 442 19.75 3.09 -5.13
CA ASN A 442 20.42 3.66 -3.95
C ASN A 442 20.56 2.68 -2.76
N MET A 443 20.55 1.36 -3.01
CA MET A 443 20.74 0.34 -1.98
C MET A 443 22.15 -0.24 -1.94
N ASN A 444 22.98 0.03 -2.96
CA ASN A 444 24.30 -0.57 -3.12
C ASN A 444 25.45 0.32 -2.66
N ASP A 445 25.23 1.62 -2.58
CA ASP A 445 26.20 2.57 -2.05
C ASP A 445 26.21 2.60 -0.52
N ASP A 446 27.19 3.27 0.07
CA ASP A 446 27.34 3.33 1.52
C ASP A 446 26.15 4.06 2.20
N LEU A 447 25.55 5.02 1.50
CA LEU A 447 24.40 5.76 2.01
C LEU A 447 23.12 4.89 1.98
N GLY A 448 22.89 4.17 0.91
CA GLY A 448 21.75 3.26 0.79
C GLY A 448 21.80 2.13 1.81
N ARG A 449 23.00 1.61 2.10
CA ARG A 449 23.19 0.59 3.12
C ARG A 449 22.90 1.08 4.53
N MET A 450 22.98 2.37 4.81
CA MET A 450 22.67 2.93 6.13
C MET A 450 21.18 2.81 6.50
N VAL A 451 20.28 2.64 5.53
CA VAL A 451 18.84 2.45 5.80
C VAL A 451 18.46 1.00 6.06
N LEU A 452 19.38 0.06 5.83
CA LEU A 452 19.12 -1.35 6.08
C LEU A 452 19.15 -1.65 7.56
N ASN A 453 18.22 -2.50 8.01
CA ASN A 453 18.18 -3.01 9.38
C ASN A 453 19.34 -4.00 9.61
N PRO A 454 20.30 -3.70 10.51
CA PRO A 454 21.46 -4.56 10.75
C PRO A 454 21.10 -5.89 11.39
N ASP A 455 19.94 -6.01 12.04
CA ASP A 455 19.48 -7.23 12.71
C ASP A 455 18.84 -8.23 11.74
N VAL A 456 18.64 -7.84 10.48
CA VAL A 456 17.98 -8.66 9.46
C VAL A 456 18.89 -8.92 8.28
N ASN A 457 19.09 -10.19 7.95
CA ASN A 457 19.88 -10.57 6.79
C ASN A 457 19.27 -10.07 5.50
N VAL A 458 20.11 -9.53 4.62
CA VAL A 458 19.77 -9.29 3.22
C VAL A 458 19.90 -10.62 2.47
N ARG A 459 18.83 -11.04 1.80
CA ARG A 459 18.78 -12.35 1.14
C ARG A 459 19.53 -12.32 -0.17
N SER A 460 20.09 -13.47 -0.51
CA SER A 460 20.83 -13.66 -1.76
C SER A 460 19.90 -13.95 -2.94
N ARG A 461 20.45 -13.85 -4.15
CA ARG A 461 19.78 -14.31 -5.38
C ARG A 461 19.38 -15.79 -5.27
N GLY A 462 18.22 -16.12 -5.83
CA GLY A 462 17.77 -17.50 -5.99
C GLY A 462 17.07 -18.08 -4.77
N VAL A 463 16.77 -17.27 -3.76
CA VAL A 463 16.04 -17.74 -2.57
C VAL A 463 14.62 -17.16 -2.51
N MET A 464 13.76 -17.87 -1.80
CA MET A 464 12.41 -17.39 -1.50
C MET A 464 12.40 -16.54 -0.24
N GLU A 465 11.58 -15.49 -0.26
CA GLU A 465 11.34 -14.61 0.88
C GLU A 465 9.87 -14.62 1.27
N LYS A 466 9.57 -14.37 2.53
CA LYS A 466 8.21 -14.24 3.05
C LYS A 466 8.19 -13.58 4.42
N CYS A 467 7.00 -13.18 4.89
CA CYS A 467 6.79 -12.71 6.25
C CYS A 467 7.33 -13.70 7.30
N SER A 468 8.10 -13.18 8.24
CA SER A 468 8.67 -13.93 9.38
C SER A 468 8.00 -13.57 10.72
N MET A 469 6.90 -12.77 10.71
CA MET A 469 6.31 -12.14 11.90
C MET A 469 7.34 -11.28 12.66
N CYS A 470 8.25 -10.62 11.95
CA CYS A 470 9.35 -9.82 12.53
C CYS A 470 10.08 -10.59 13.65
N ILE A 471 10.56 -11.81 13.33
CA ILE A 471 11.14 -12.75 14.31
C ILE A 471 12.25 -12.12 15.14
N GLN A 472 13.03 -11.19 14.59
CA GLN A 472 14.06 -10.44 15.31
C GLN A 472 13.48 -9.69 16.52
N MET A 473 12.34 -9.01 16.35
CA MET A 473 11.65 -8.29 17.42
C MET A 473 11.08 -9.23 18.47
N THR A 474 10.50 -10.34 18.02
CA THR A 474 9.97 -11.38 18.89
C THR A 474 11.07 -12.01 19.75
N GLN A 475 12.19 -12.39 19.15
CA GLN A 475 13.32 -12.96 19.87
C GLN A 475 13.95 -11.96 20.86
N LEU A 476 14.06 -10.70 20.48
CA LEU A 476 14.52 -9.64 21.39
C LEU A 476 13.63 -9.54 22.62
N THR A 477 12.31 -9.56 22.43
CA THR A 477 11.33 -9.47 23.52
C THR A 477 11.43 -10.69 24.45
N ILE A 478 11.55 -11.90 23.90
CA ILE A 478 11.73 -13.13 24.66
C ILE A 478 13.03 -13.08 25.46
N LEU A 479 14.12 -12.59 24.86
CA LEU A 479 15.40 -12.46 25.55
C LEU A 479 15.34 -11.44 26.69
N LYS A 480 14.67 -10.31 26.50
CA LYS A 480 14.44 -9.33 27.55
C LYS A 480 13.65 -9.91 28.71
N ALA A 481 12.53 -10.58 28.44
CA ALA A 481 11.71 -11.22 29.44
C ALA A 481 12.49 -12.26 30.25
N LYS A 482 13.29 -13.10 29.58
CA LYS A 482 14.17 -14.08 30.26
C LYS A 482 15.21 -13.43 31.16
N ARG A 483 15.82 -12.30 30.74
CA ARG A 483 16.77 -11.55 31.57
C ARG A 483 16.13 -10.93 32.81
N GLU A 484 14.86 -10.58 32.72
CA GLU A 484 14.06 -10.02 33.81
C GLU A 484 13.39 -11.09 34.68
N GLY A 485 13.63 -12.39 34.40
CA GLY A 485 13.05 -13.50 35.16
C GLY A 485 11.57 -13.75 34.88
N ARG A 486 11.10 -13.30 33.75
CA ARG A 486 9.70 -13.46 33.28
C ARG A 486 9.59 -14.50 32.17
#